data_b6e37d4e2b5df0e4ffc07b31d6192e07
#
_entry.id   b6e37d4e2b5df0e4ffc07b31d6192e07
#
_cell.length_a   1.000
_cell.length_b   1.000
_cell.length_c   1.000
_cell.angle_alpha   90.00
_cell.angle_beta   90.00
_cell.angle_gamma   90.00
#
_symmetry.space_group_name_H-M   'P 1'
#
loop_
_entity.id
_entity.type
_entity.pdbx_description
1 polymer ?
#
loop_
_entity_poly.entity_id
_entity_poly.type
_entity_poly.pdbx_seq_one_letter_code
_entity_poly.pdbx_strand_id
1 'polypeptide(L)'
;MLQKLGFLPGFNKQVTSTGAESQWTGGTNVRFRYGTPEKIGGWSQLGDSKLTGAARGLHHMVSKEGIKYSLIGTNRILYAYSGGVYYDIHPLVNPTGTAITSAFSTTNGQPTVTITFATPVPFQVGDIILFGDASTFTAITGSNFVAADFADKKFMVASAPNTSTITITMPSNESGSGATTSGGITFFQYYHVGPAEQVGVFGYGISQWGGTVTNPQTTTLNGSLSANSAGTGGTGTTINVASTTGFPSTGTNFIQ
;
A
#
# COMPACT_ATOMS: atom_id res chain seq x y z
N MET A 1 -30.33 57.29 13.64
CA MET A 1 -30.65 56.34 14.73
C MET A 1 -29.81 55.09 14.54
N LEU A 2 -28.93 54.78 15.47
CA LEU A 2 -28.10 53.54 15.42
C LEU A 2 -28.88 52.42 16.10
N GLN A 3 -29.28 51.39 15.34
CA GLN A 3 -29.95 50.23 15.89
C GLN A 3 -28.90 49.13 16.16
N LYS A 4 -28.82 48.61 17.39
CA LYS A 4 -27.94 47.51 17.77
C LYS A 4 -28.58 46.21 17.30
N LEU A 5 -27.96 45.55 16.33
CA LEU A 5 -28.32 44.19 15.92
C LEU A 5 -27.58 43.19 16.79
N GLY A 6 -28.30 42.33 17.47
CA GLY A 6 -27.75 41.23 18.25
C GLY A 6 -28.02 39.91 17.53
N PHE A 7 -26.98 39.10 17.31
CA PHE A 7 -27.13 37.77 16.75
C PHE A 7 -26.73 36.71 17.81
N LEU A 8 -27.49 35.63 17.84
CA LEU A 8 -27.16 34.48 18.68
C LEU A 8 -26.01 33.66 18.06
N PRO A 9 -25.03 33.22 18.87
CA PRO A 9 -23.95 32.40 18.36
C PRO A 9 -24.47 31.00 18.00
N GLY A 10 -23.83 30.39 16.98
CA GLY A 10 -24.19 29.06 16.50
C GLY A 10 -24.99 29.09 15.21
N PHE A 11 -25.18 27.90 14.61
CA PHE A 11 -25.98 27.69 13.42
C PHE A 11 -27.27 26.96 13.78
N ASN A 12 -28.41 27.60 13.52
CA ASN A 12 -29.71 26.95 13.67
C ASN A 12 -30.13 26.34 12.34
N LYS A 13 -30.17 25.02 12.27
CA LYS A 13 -30.60 24.24 11.10
C LYS A 13 -32.05 23.74 11.19
N GLN A 14 -32.71 23.98 12.32
CA GLN A 14 -34.05 23.43 12.58
C GLN A 14 -35.17 24.34 12.08
N VAL A 15 -34.88 25.60 11.80
CA VAL A 15 -35.84 26.57 11.29
C VAL A 15 -35.47 27.02 9.89
N THR A 16 -36.47 27.51 9.16
CA THR A 16 -36.26 28.14 7.83
C THR A 16 -35.46 29.43 7.97
N SER A 17 -34.77 29.84 6.90
CA SER A 17 -34.01 31.09 6.91
C SER A 17 -34.88 32.31 7.26
N THR A 18 -36.15 32.30 6.90
CA THR A 18 -37.12 33.35 7.24
C THR A 18 -37.54 33.31 8.71
N GLY A 19 -37.57 32.12 9.33
CA GLY A 19 -37.91 31.98 10.74
C GLY A 19 -36.71 32.11 11.70
N ALA A 20 -35.53 32.28 11.17
CA ALA A 20 -34.26 32.35 11.93
C ALA A 20 -33.83 33.81 12.17
N GLU A 21 -34.76 34.69 12.53
CA GLU A 21 -34.40 36.06 12.83
C GLU A 21 -33.35 36.15 13.96
N SER A 22 -32.33 36.97 13.75
CA SER A 22 -31.19 37.13 14.67
C SER A 22 -30.35 35.85 14.89
N GLN A 23 -30.46 34.87 13.99
CA GLN A 23 -29.69 33.60 14.06
C GLN A 23 -28.96 33.34 12.74
N TRP A 24 -27.88 32.58 12.84
CA TRP A 24 -27.13 32.11 11.68
C TRP A 24 -27.71 30.78 11.21
N THR A 25 -28.02 30.64 9.95
CA THR A 25 -28.56 29.40 9.36
C THR A 25 -27.51 28.56 8.68
N GLY A 26 -26.33 29.11 8.42
CA GLY A 26 -25.21 28.38 7.82
C GLY A 26 -23.95 29.22 7.72
N GLY A 27 -22.83 28.52 7.51
CA GLY A 27 -21.51 29.13 7.32
C GLY A 27 -20.48 28.08 7.10
N THR A 28 -19.37 28.45 6.47
CA THR A 28 -18.21 27.63 6.25
C THR A 28 -16.97 28.34 6.76
N ASN A 29 -16.02 27.58 7.35
CA ASN A 29 -14.78 28.11 7.92
C ASN A 29 -14.99 29.22 8.98
N VAL A 30 -16.03 29.07 9.79
CA VAL A 30 -16.42 30.02 10.85
C VAL A 30 -16.49 29.27 12.18
N ARG A 31 -15.99 29.91 13.21
CA ARG A 31 -16.22 29.54 14.61
C ARG A 31 -16.86 30.71 15.35
N PHE A 32 -17.56 30.42 16.43
CA PHE A 32 -18.12 31.45 17.29
C PHE A 32 -17.23 31.60 18.53
N ARG A 33 -16.75 32.82 18.75
CA ARG A 33 -15.94 33.15 19.92
C ARG A 33 -16.51 34.42 20.57
N TYR A 34 -16.70 34.35 21.86
CA TYR A 34 -17.33 35.45 22.62
C TYR A 34 -18.65 35.95 22.02
N GLY A 35 -19.47 35.05 21.46
CA GLY A 35 -20.77 35.39 20.87
C GLY A 35 -20.71 35.94 19.44
N THR A 36 -19.54 36.17 18.87
CA THR A 36 -19.37 36.68 17.52
C THR A 36 -18.77 35.64 16.58
N PRO A 37 -19.18 35.57 15.30
CA PRO A 37 -18.54 34.71 14.32
C PRO A 37 -17.17 35.28 13.97
N GLU A 38 -16.17 34.38 13.97
CA GLU A 38 -14.83 34.69 13.49
C GLU A 38 -14.38 33.63 12.48
N LYS A 39 -13.59 34.06 11.52
CA LYS A 39 -13.02 33.14 10.53
C LYS A 39 -12.06 32.16 11.19
N ILE A 40 -12.24 30.88 10.91
CA ILE A 40 -11.23 29.87 11.26
C ILE A 40 -10.02 30.14 10.38
N GLY A 41 -8.83 30.18 10.96
CA GLY A 41 -7.57 30.27 10.22
C GLY A 41 -7.38 29.08 9.27
N GLY A 42 -6.39 29.15 8.40
CA GLY A 42 -6.04 28.05 7.50
C GLY A 42 -5.53 26.85 8.28
N TRP A 43 -5.38 25.73 7.57
CA TRP A 43 -4.78 24.52 8.06
C TRP A 43 -3.26 24.58 7.81
N SER A 44 -2.49 24.21 8.79
CA SER A 44 -1.06 23.97 8.63
C SER A 44 -0.77 22.48 8.76
N GLN A 45 0.25 22.01 8.07
CA GLN A 45 0.70 20.64 8.20
C GLN A 45 1.24 20.43 9.63
N LEU A 46 0.83 19.34 10.25
CA LEU A 46 1.37 18.89 11.52
C LEU A 46 2.56 17.98 11.23
N GLY A 47 3.75 18.36 11.70
CA GLY A 47 4.98 17.65 11.43
C GLY A 47 5.65 18.06 10.11
N ASP A 48 6.82 17.50 9.86
CA ASP A 48 7.77 17.91 8.83
C ASP A 48 7.68 17.08 7.52
N SER A 49 7.00 15.94 7.57
CA SER A 49 6.99 14.99 6.45
C SER A 49 5.59 14.44 6.16
N LYS A 50 5.43 13.88 4.97
CA LYS A 50 4.21 13.17 4.58
C LYS A 50 4.27 11.72 5.06
N LEU A 51 3.13 11.22 5.54
CA LEU A 51 2.98 9.82 5.89
C LEU A 51 2.90 8.95 4.63
N THR A 52 3.50 7.78 4.67
CA THR A 52 3.34 6.77 3.63
C THR A 52 1.99 6.08 3.81
N GLY A 53 1.13 6.18 2.81
CA GLY A 53 -0.22 5.66 2.84
C GLY A 53 -1.26 6.66 3.39
N ALA A 54 -2.52 6.23 3.42
CA ALA A 54 -3.64 7.00 3.95
C ALA A 54 -3.87 6.66 5.42
N ALA A 55 -3.92 7.65 6.29
CA ALA A 55 -4.25 7.46 7.70
C ALA A 55 -5.66 6.87 7.85
N ARG A 56 -5.79 5.76 8.57
CA ARG A 56 -7.04 5.03 8.82
C ARG A 56 -7.43 4.99 10.28
N GLY A 57 -6.46 5.09 11.16
CA GLY A 57 -6.69 5.07 12.60
C GLY A 57 -5.76 6.02 13.33
N LEU A 58 -6.25 6.59 14.41
CA LEU A 58 -5.49 7.45 15.30
C LEU A 58 -5.77 7.02 16.75
N HIS A 59 -4.72 6.84 17.54
CA HIS A 59 -4.82 6.52 18.95
C HIS A 59 -3.84 7.38 19.75
N HIS A 60 -4.32 7.97 20.84
CA HIS A 60 -3.48 8.73 21.76
C HIS A 60 -3.12 7.88 22.96
N MET A 61 -1.86 7.95 23.34
CA MET A 61 -1.37 7.32 24.56
C MET A 61 -0.40 8.22 25.31
N VAL A 62 -0.30 8.00 26.60
CA VAL A 62 0.69 8.64 27.45
C VAL A 62 1.57 7.54 28.04
N SER A 63 2.87 7.66 27.89
CA SER A 63 3.81 6.70 28.47
C SER A 63 3.83 6.80 29.99
N LYS A 64 4.43 5.82 30.64
CA LYS A 64 4.63 5.81 32.09
C LYS A 64 5.43 7.03 32.58
N GLU A 65 6.31 7.54 31.75
CA GLU A 65 7.13 8.74 31.99
C GLU A 65 6.39 10.05 31.65
N GLY A 66 5.11 9.98 31.27
CA GLY A 66 4.29 11.16 30.97
C GLY A 66 4.46 11.71 29.55
N ILE A 67 5.20 11.03 28.68
CA ILE A 67 5.37 11.46 27.30
C ILE A 67 4.10 11.13 26.48
N LYS A 68 3.62 12.11 25.73
CA LYS A 68 2.42 11.98 24.91
C LYS A 68 2.77 11.51 23.51
N TYR A 69 2.13 10.46 23.08
CA TYR A 69 2.25 9.90 21.73
C TYR A 69 0.90 9.86 21.03
N SER A 70 0.92 10.13 19.74
CA SER A 70 -0.21 9.84 18.84
C SER A 70 0.21 8.75 17.88
N LEU A 71 -0.38 7.58 18.01
CA LEU A 71 -0.17 6.45 17.10
C LEU A 71 -1.05 6.64 15.88
N ILE A 72 -0.47 6.57 14.70
CA ILE A 72 -1.16 6.78 13.43
C ILE A 72 -1.00 5.53 12.58
N GLY A 73 -2.09 4.79 12.42
CA GLY A 73 -2.16 3.65 11.52
C GLY A 73 -2.54 4.10 10.12
N THR A 74 -1.65 3.92 9.16
CA THR A 74 -2.00 4.04 7.75
C THR A 74 -2.36 2.69 7.16
N ASN A 75 -2.84 2.67 5.93
CA ASN A 75 -3.04 1.41 5.21
C ASN A 75 -1.72 0.74 4.76
N ARG A 76 -0.56 1.28 5.16
CA ARG A 76 0.76 0.80 4.75
C ARG A 76 1.74 0.68 5.91
N ILE A 77 1.82 1.68 6.77
CA ILE A 77 2.82 1.81 7.83
C ILE A 77 2.17 2.32 9.11
N LEU A 78 2.72 1.93 10.25
CA LEU A 78 2.36 2.43 11.57
C LEU A 78 3.39 3.47 12.03
N TYR A 79 2.91 4.63 12.45
CA TYR A 79 3.73 5.73 12.94
C TYR A 79 3.40 6.08 14.38
N ALA A 80 4.40 6.56 15.11
CA ALA A 80 4.24 7.29 16.36
C ALA A 80 4.60 8.76 16.12
N TYR A 81 3.75 9.67 16.53
CA TYR A 81 4.01 11.10 16.50
C TYR A 81 4.24 11.61 17.92
N SER A 82 5.35 12.30 18.13
CA SER A 82 5.67 12.97 19.40
C SER A 82 6.61 14.14 19.14
N GLY A 83 6.40 15.25 19.84
CA GLY A 83 7.31 16.41 19.77
C GLY A 83 7.47 17.07 18.40
N GLY A 84 6.51 16.92 17.50
CA GLY A 84 6.59 17.46 16.14
C GLY A 84 7.14 16.51 15.09
N VAL A 85 7.62 15.32 15.50
CA VAL A 85 8.30 14.34 14.62
C VAL A 85 7.48 13.07 14.47
N TYR A 86 7.52 12.48 13.29
CA TYR A 86 6.96 11.16 13.02
C TYR A 86 8.06 10.10 13.12
N TYR A 87 7.84 9.13 13.96
CA TYR A 87 8.67 7.95 14.10
C TYR A 87 8.00 6.78 13.41
N ASP A 88 8.71 6.12 12.51
CA ASP A 88 8.30 4.88 11.92
C ASP A 88 8.50 3.75 12.92
N ILE A 89 7.41 3.13 13.33
CA ILE A 89 7.42 2.03 14.31
C ILE A 89 6.86 0.73 13.73
N HIS A 90 6.68 0.70 12.41
CA HIS A 90 6.18 -0.51 11.75
C HIS A 90 7.25 -1.61 11.76
N PRO A 91 6.91 -2.84 12.13
CA PRO A 91 7.88 -3.92 12.19
C PRO A 91 8.45 -4.27 10.81
N LEU A 92 9.71 -4.67 10.80
CA LEU A 92 10.45 -5.09 9.62
C LEU A 92 10.58 -6.62 9.59
N VAL A 93 10.46 -7.20 8.40
CA VAL A 93 10.69 -8.63 8.16
C VAL A 93 12.19 -8.94 8.31
N ASN A 94 13.04 -8.03 7.82
CA ASN A 94 14.50 -8.16 7.87
C ASN A 94 15.12 -6.93 8.55
N PRO A 95 15.08 -6.83 9.89
CA PRO A 95 15.49 -5.62 10.62
C PRO A 95 16.99 -5.29 10.50
N THR A 96 17.83 -6.25 10.15
CA THR A 96 19.24 -6.04 9.86
C THR A 96 19.51 -5.56 8.44
N GLY A 97 18.47 -5.51 7.61
CA GLY A 97 18.58 -5.23 6.18
C GLY A 97 19.16 -6.41 5.38
N THR A 98 18.95 -6.37 4.09
CA THR A 98 19.51 -7.33 3.13
C THR A 98 20.08 -6.57 1.94
N ALA A 99 21.30 -6.89 1.53
CA ALA A 99 21.92 -6.25 0.38
C ALA A 99 21.31 -6.80 -0.92
N ILE A 100 20.97 -5.90 -1.83
CA ILE A 100 20.61 -6.26 -3.20
C ILE A 100 21.92 -6.28 -4.01
N THR A 101 22.37 -7.44 -4.40
CA THR A 101 23.67 -7.60 -5.07
C THR A 101 23.60 -7.47 -6.59
N SER A 102 22.40 -7.44 -7.17
CA SER A 102 22.27 -7.28 -8.61
C SER A 102 20.88 -6.81 -9.01
N ALA A 103 20.88 -6.06 -10.11
CA ALA A 103 19.80 -5.88 -11.05
C ALA A 103 18.69 -4.93 -10.67
N PHE A 104 19.06 -3.67 -10.57
CA PHE A 104 18.14 -2.61 -10.97
C PHE A 104 18.15 -2.49 -12.48
N SER A 105 16.99 -2.51 -13.12
CA SER A 105 16.88 -2.26 -14.56
C SER A 105 15.77 -1.26 -14.85
N THR A 106 15.99 -0.44 -15.86
CA THR A 106 15.10 0.64 -16.28
C THR A 106 14.83 0.57 -17.77
N THR A 107 13.74 1.17 -18.20
CA THR A 107 13.36 1.26 -19.61
C THR A 107 13.13 2.74 -19.97
N ASN A 108 13.68 3.19 -21.09
CA ASN A 108 13.51 4.55 -21.57
C ASN A 108 12.02 4.94 -21.67
N GLY A 109 11.70 6.13 -21.20
CA GLY A 109 10.36 6.68 -21.22
C GLY A 109 9.42 6.14 -20.12
N GLN A 110 9.89 5.20 -19.28
CA GLN A 110 9.08 4.60 -18.22
C GLN A 110 9.55 5.03 -16.82
N PRO A 111 8.64 5.27 -15.89
CA PRO A 111 8.99 5.56 -14.50
C PRO A 111 9.26 4.28 -13.69
N THR A 112 9.16 3.11 -14.31
CA THR A 112 9.26 1.82 -13.64
C THR A 112 10.71 1.38 -13.52
N VAL A 113 11.10 1.03 -12.30
CA VAL A 113 12.37 0.34 -12.01
C VAL A 113 12.06 -1.09 -11.63
N THR A 114 12.68 -2.02 -12.32
CA THR A 114 12.61 -3.46 -12.01
C THR A 114 13.79 -3.83 -11.11
N ILE A 115 13.50 -4.55 -10.04
CA ILE A 115 14.48 -5.00 -9.05
C ILE A 115 14.46 -6.51 -9.02
N THR A 116 15.61 -7.13 -9.24
CA THR A 116 15.76 -8.58 -9.19
C THR A 116 16.61 -8.97 -7.98
N PHE A 117 16.10 -9.86 -7.15
CA PHE A 117 16.78 -10.37 -5.96
C PHE A 117 17.51 -11.67 -6.28
N ALA A 118 18.73 -11.80 -5.78
CA ALA A 118 19.50 -13.04 -5.88
C ALA A 118 18.87 -14.17 -5.07
N THR A 119 18.30 -13.85 -3.91
CA THR A 119 17.55 -14.78 -3.08
C THR A 119 16.07 -14.39 -3.12
N PRO A 120 15.15 -15.34 -3.32
CA PRO A 120 13.71 -15.07 -3.33
C PRO A 120 13.24 -14.32 -2.08
N VAL A 121 12.44 -13.28 -2.29
CA VAL A 121 11.82 -12.48 -1.23
C VAL A 121 10.31 -12.41 -1.50
N PRO A 122 9.47 -12.80 -0.55
CA PRO A 122 8.03 -12.91 -0.77
C PRO A 122 7.32 -11.54 -0.66
N PHE A 123 7.61 -10.62 -1.58
CA PHE A 123 6.87 -9.38 -1.67
C PHE A 123 5.48 -9.58 -2.28
N GLN A 124 4.55 -8.79 -1.80
CA GLN A 124 3.21 -8.64 -2.38
C GLN A 124 3.03 -7.24 -2.97
N VAL A 125 2.11 -7.12 -3.92
CA VAL A 125 1.73 -5.81 -4.48
C VAL A 125 1.21 -4.92 -3.36
N GLY A 126 1.77 -3.73 -3.26
CA GLY A 126 1.44 -2.76 -2.24
C GLY A 126 2.25 -2.85 -0.95
N ASP A 127 3.15 -3.81 -0.82
CA ASP A 127 4.15 -3.80 0.26
C ASP A 127 5.05 -2.57 0.16
N ILE A 128 5.66 -2.24 1.28
CA ILE A 128 6.63 -1.15 1.32
C ILE A 128 8.04 -1.73 1.44
N ILE A 129 8.91 -1.27 0.57
CA ILE A 129 10.35 -1.47 0.63
C ILE A 129 11.01 -0.14 1.02
N LEU A 130 11.92 -0.17 1.99
CA LEU A 130 12.79 0.94 2.34
C LEU A 130 14.20 0.60 1.87
N PHE A 131 14.82 1.50 1.15
CA PHE A 131 16.24 1.37 0.83
C PHE A 131 17.08 2.05 1.92
N GLY A 132 18.23 1.46 2.23
CA GLY A 132 19.21 2.04 3.12
C GLY A 132 20.00 3.17 2.47
N ASP A 133 21.11 3.53 3.09
CA ASP A 133 21.96 4.60 2.58
C ASP A 133 22.59 4.27 1.21
N ALA A 134 23.05 5.29 0.54
CA ALA A 134 23.64 5.16 -0.79
C ALA A 134 25.11 4.75 -0.80
N SER A 135 25.71 4.47 0.36
CA SER A 135 27.17 4.29 0.48
C SER A 135 27.73 3.12 -0.36
N THR A 136 26.90 2.12 -0.62
CA THR A 136 27.27 0.94 -1.39
C THR A 136 26.55 0.81 -2.74
N PHE A 137 25.69 1.77 -3.09
CA PHE A 137 24.90 1.70 -4.31
C PHE A 137 25.71 2.20 -5.50
N THR A 138 25.94 1.32 -6.46
CA THR A 138 26.51 1.71 -7.74
C THR A 138 25.41 2.29 -8.62
N ALA A 139 25.72 3.41 -9.29
CA ALA A 139 24.77 4.03 -10.22
C ALA A 139 24.32 3.04 -11.29
N ILE A 140 23.05 3.10 -11.67
CA ILE A 140 22.48 2.30 -12.76
C ILE A 140 23.07 2.84 -14.07
N THR A 141 23.94 2.08 -14.68
CA THR A 141 24.65 2.50 -15.90
C THR A 141 23.64 2.77 -17.03
N GLY A 142 23.72 3.95 -17.64
CA GLY A 142 22.82 4.36 -18.73
C GLY A 142 21.45 4.89 -18.26
N SER A 143 21.22 4.96 -16.96
CA SER A 143 20.02 5.53 -16.35
C SER A 143 20.27 6.95 -15.86
N ASN A 144 19.22 7.77 -15.80
CA ASN A 144 19.26 9.06 -15.12
C ASN A 144 18.94 8.94 -13.61
N PHE A 145 18.51 7.77 -13.14
CA PHE A 145 18.30 7.55 -11.72
C PHE A 145 19.64 7.31 -11.01
N VAL A 146 19.86 8.07 -9.96
CA VAL A 146 21.09 8.03 -9.17
C VAL A 146 20.82 7.41 -7.79
N ALA A 147 21.88 7.04 -7.09
CA ALA A 147 21.78 6.45 -5.76
C ALA A 147 20.89 7.25 -4.78
N ALA A 148 20.99 8.57 -4.81
CA ALA A 148 20.19 9.47 -3.97
C ALA A 148 18.68 9.42 -4.27
N ASP A 149 18.27 8.86 -5.40
CA ASP A 149 16.85 8.69 -5.72
C ASP A 149 16.24 7.53 -4.95
N PHE A 150 17.04 6.60 -4.48
CA PHE A 150 16.64 5.42 -3.74
C PHE A 150 16.96 5.52 -2.25
N ALA A 151 18.11 6.08 -1.90
CA ALA A 151 18.65 6.07 -0.55
C ALA A 151 17.69 6.67 0.48
N ASP A 152 17.51 5.97 1.60
CA ASP A 152 16.65 6.33 2.72
C ASP A 152 15.17 6.61 2.31
N LYS A 153 14.76 6.09 1.15
CA LYS A 153 13.40 6.30 0.63
C LYS A 153 12.57 5.03 0.66
N LYS A 154 11.29 5.24 0.87
CA LYS A 154 10.26 4.20 0.87
C LYS A 154 9.55 4.17 -0.47
N PHE A 155 9.42 2.98 -1.03
CA PHE A 155 8.68 2.74 -2.27
C PHE A 155 7.61 1.68 -2.05
N MET A 156 6.52 1.85 -2.75
CA MET A 156 5.48 0.84 -2.81
C MET A 156 5.79 -0.14 -3.94
N VAL A 157 5.70 -1.42 -3.67
CA VAL A 157 5.80 -2.47 -4.67
C VAL A 157 4.61 -2.36 -5.62
N ALA A 158 4.88 -2.02 -6.86
CA ALA A 158 3.86 -1.84 -7.90
C ALA A 158 3.46 -3.19 -8.52
N SER A 159 4.42 -4.09 -8.70
CA SER A 159 4.16 -5.48 -9.09
C SER A 159 5.17 -6.44 -8.48
N ALA A 160 4.75 -7.68 -8.28
CA ALA A 160 5.60 -8.78 -7.80
C ALA A 160 5.28 -10.01 -8.66
N PRO A 161 5.80 -10.09 -9.90
CA PRO A 161 5.45 -11.17 -10.82
C PRO A 161 5.95 -12.54 -10.36
N ASN A 162 6.97 -12.56 -9.54
CA ASN A 162 7.50 -13.76 -8.88
C ASN A 162 8.26 -13.37 -7.60
N THR A 163 8.74 -14.34 -6.85
CA THR A 163 9.46 -14.13 -5.59
C THR A 163 10.85 -13.49 -5.73
N SER A 164 11.37 -13.41 -6.94
CA SER A 164 12.71 -12.85 -7.20
C SER A 164 12.67 -11.48 -7.89
N THR A 165 11.49 -11.00 -8.28
CA THR A 165 11.40 -9.75 -9.06
C THR A 165 10.24 -8.91 -8.58
N ILE A 166 10.52 -7.64 -8.34
CA ILE A 166 9.50 -6.63 -8.07
C ILE A 166 9.68 -5.44 -8.98
N THR A 167 8.65 -4.61 -9.10
CA THR A 167 8.76 -3.29 -9.71
C THR A 167 8.35 -2.20 -8.72
N ILE A 168 9.01 -1.06 -8.81
CA ILE A 168 8.63 0.18 -8.13
C ILE A 168 8.44 1.28 -9.15
N THR A 169 7.74 2.34 -8.79
CA THR A 169 7.49 3.50 -9.65
C THR A 169 8.23 4.72 -9.12
N MET A 170 9.03 5.32 -9.97
CA MET A 170 9.77 6.55 -9.69
C MET A 170 8.90 7.78 -9.95
N PRO A 171 9.23 8.93 -9.34
CA PRO A 171 8.48 10.17 -9.55
C PRO A 171 8.58 10.74 -10.97
N SER A 172 9.62 10.38 -11.71
CA SER A 172 9.91 10.83 -13.08
C SER A 172 10.12 9.65 -14.01
N ASN A 173 10.03 9.91 -15.30
CA ASN A 173 10.37 8.91 -16.31
C ASN A 173 11.88 8.79 -16.47
N GLU A 174 12.33 7.60 -16.83
CA GLU A 174 13.68 7.32 -17.27
C GLU A 174 13.96 7.99 -18.60
N SER A 175 15.12 8.61 -18.75
CA SER A 175 15.58 9.21 -20.02
C SER A 175 16.54 8.32 -20.82
N GLY A 176 16.95 7.20 -20.24
CA GLY A 176 17.77 6.17 -20.88
C GLY A 176 17.27 4.79 -20.51
N SER A 177 17.98 3.76 -20.91
CA SER A 177 17.76 2.40 -20.41
C SER A 177 19.05 1.91 -19.78
N GLY A 178 18.93 1.35 -18.59
CA GLY A 178 20.09 0.94 -17.84
C GLY A 178 19.88 -0.29 -17.00
N ALA A 179 20.99 -0.91 -16.64
CA ALA A 179 21.04 -2.01 -15.72
C ALA A 179 22.30 -1.91 -14.84
N THR A 180 22.19 -2.37 -13.62
CA THR A 180 23.35 -2.57 -12.74
C THR A 180 23.48 -4.04 -12.39
N THR A 181 24.69 -4.53 -12.39
CA THR A 181 25.03 -5.91 -12.06
C THR A 181 25.71 -6.07 -10.70
N SER A 182 26.06 -4.96 -10.07
CA SER A 182 26.76 -4.99 -8.78
C SER A 182 26.52 -3.71 -7.99
N GLY A 183 26.74 -3.77 -6.72
CA GLY A 183 26.58 -2.63 -5.83
C GLY A 183 25.24 -2.69 -5.13
N GLY A 184 25.26 -3.37 -4.00
CA GLY A 184 24.07 -3.62 -3.23
C GLY A 184 23.69 -2.46 -2.37
N ILE A 185 22.60 -1.80 -2.68
CA ILE A 185 21.90 -1.04 -1.67
C ILE A 185 21.25 -2.03 -0.70
N THR A 186 21.32 -1.75 0.58
CA THR A 186 20.57 -2.51 1.57
C THR A 186 19.09 -2.19 1.48
N PHE A 187 18.24 -3.19 1.57
CA PHE A 187 16.80 -2.98 1.65
C PHE A 187 16.22 -3.54 2.94
N PHE A 188 15.11 -2.95 3.35
CA PHE A 188 14.29 -3.40 4.47
C PHE A 188 12.87 -3.63 3.97
N GLN A 189 12.33 -4.80 4.27
CA GLN A 189 10.96 -5.14 3.96
C GLN A 189 10.08 -4.89 5.19
N TYR A 190 9.03 -4.14 5.03
CA TYR A 190 8.00 -3.99 6.04
C TYR A 190 7.05 -5.18 6.04
N TYR A 191 6.54 -5.55 7.20
CA TYR A 191 5.45 -6.50 7.26
C TYR A 191 4.25 -6.00 6.47
N HIS A 192 3.56 -6.92 5.81
CA HIS A 192 2.35 -6.60 5.07
C HIS A 192 1.24 -6.11 6.01
N VAL A 193 0.56 -5.02 5.64
CA VAL A 193 -0.60 -4.50 6.39
C VAL A 193 -1.88 -5.09 5.82
N GLY A 194 -2.58 -5.79 6.64
CA GLY A 194 -3.82 -6.48 6.28
C GLY A 194 -3.64 -7.99 6.17
N PRO A 195 -4.70 -8.71 5.92
CA PRO A 195 -4.62 -10.15 5.71
C PRO A 195 -3.84 -10.43 4.44
N ALA A 196 -2.85 -11.32 4.53
CA ALA A 196 -2.16 -11.85 3.36
C ALA A 196 -3.18 -12.62 2.51
N GLU A 197 -3.10 -12.42 1.19
CA GLU A 197 -3.88 -13.22 0.26
C GLU A 197 -3.43 -14.68 0.37
N GLN A 198 -4.31 -15.55 0.82
CA GLN A 198 -4.03 -16.97 0.96
C GLN A 198 -4.77 -17.75 -0.11
N VAL A 199 -4.02 -18.55 -0.85
CA VAL A 199 -4.62 -19.44 -1.87
C VAL A 199 -5.54 -20.46 -1.20
N GLY A 200 -6.78 -20.52 -1.67
CA GLY A 200 -7.77 -21.48 -1.18
C GLY A 200 -8.46 -21.12 0.14
N VAL A 201 -8.19 -19.95 0.70
CA VAL A 201 -8.88 -19.44 1.90
C VAL A 201 -9.87 -18.37 1.50
N PHE A 202 -11.09 -18.50 1.99
CA PHE A 202 -12.19 -17.57 1.75
C PHE A 202 -12.63 -16.93 3.05
N GLY A 203 -12.89 -15.64 3.02
CA GLY A 203 -13.37 -14.95 4.19
C GLY A 203 -13.39 -13.43 4.02
N TYR A 204 -13.96 -12.77 5.02
CA TYR A 204 -14.04 -11.32 5.05
C TYR A 204 -12.62 -10.71 5.10
N GLY A 205 -12.25 -9.97 4.05
CA GLY A 205 -10.95 -9.30 3.95
C GLY A 205 -9.74 -10.18 3.60
N ILE A 206 -9.94 -11.47 3.32
CA ILE A 206 -8.86 -12.40 3.00
C ILE A 206 -8.81 -12.71 1.50
N SER A 207 -9.97 -12.76 0.83
CA SER A 207 -10.12 -13.15 -0.58
C SER A 207 -11.40 -12.56 -1.15
N GLN A 208 -11.74 -12.92 -2.38
CA GLN A 208 -12.97 -12.46 -3.00
C GLN A 208 -14.19 -12.92 -2.20
N TRP A 209 -15.15 -12.02 -2.02
CA TRP A 209 -16.44 -12.34 -1.44
C TRP A 209 -17.19 -13.32 -2.37
N GLY A 210 -17.57 -14.46 -1.82
CA GLY A 210 -18.27 -15.50 -2.58
C GLY A 210 -17.46 -16.75 -2.88
N GLY A 211 -16.22 -16.80 -2.46
CA GLY A 211 -15.42 -18.02 -2.47
C GLY A 211 -14.86 -18.40 -3.84
N THR A 212 -14.53 -17.42 -4.67
CA THR A 212 -13.82 -17.70 -5.94
C THR A 212 -12.35 -18.01 -5.65
N VAL A 213 -11.82 -19.07 -6.22
CA VAL A 213 -10.40 -19.40 -6.10
C VAL A 213 -9.59 -18.32 -6.82
N THR A 214 -8.77 -17.56 -6.07
CA THR A 214 -7.97 -16.45 -6.61
C THR A 214 -6.78 -16.91 -7.46
N ASN A 215 -6.39 -18.15 -7.29
CA ASN A 215 -5.30 -18.75 -8.07
C ASN A 215 -5.68 -20.17 -8.50
N PRO A 216 -6.57 -20.33 -9.50
CA PRO A 216 -6.92 -21.65 -10.01
C PRO A 216 -5.67 -22.34 -10.57
N GLN A 217 -5.46 -23.56 -10.15
CA GLN A 217 -4.43 -24.38 -10.78
C GLN A 217 -4.89 -24.73 -12.19
N THR A 218 -4.05 -24.45 -13.16
CA THR A 218 -4.32 -24.72 -14.56
C THR A 218 -3.38 -25.79 -15.08
N THR A 219 -3.90 -26.65 -15.92
CA THR A 219 -3.13 -27.65 -16.65
C THR A 219 -3.71 -27.80 -18.04
N THR A 220 -2.96 -28.36 -18.95
CA THR A 220 -3.42 -28.67 -20.29
C THR A 220 -3.75 -30.14 -20.41
N LEU A 221 -4.66 -30.48 -21.33
CA LEU A 221 -4.92 -31.86 -21.66
C LEU A 221 -3.66 -32.50 -22.26
N ASN A 222 -3.37 -33.71 -21.83
CA ASN A 222 -2.34 -34.53 -22.46
C ASN A 222 -2.99 -35.37 -23.57
N GLY A 223 -3.06 -34.78 -24.74
CA GLY A 223 -3.74 -35.37 -25.91
C GLY A 223 -5.18 -34.86 -26.12
N SER A 224 -5.87 -35.46 -27.04
CA SER A 224 -7.27 -35.15 -27.36
C SER A 224 -8.23 -35.89 -26.43
N LEU A 225 -9.38 -35.26 -26.14
CA LEU A 225 -10.47 -35.97 -25.47
C LEU A 225 -10.98 -37.07 -26.39
N SER A 226 -11.12 -38.26 -25.84
CA SER A 226 -11.66 -39.44 -26.54
C SER A 226 -13.03 -39.81 -25.97
N ALA A 227 -13.74 -40.71 -26.64
CA ALA A 227 -15.01 -41.24 -26.14
C ALA A 227 -14.91 -41.88 -24.73
N ASN A 228 -13.70 -42.28 -24.31
CA ASN A 228 -13.45 -42.85 -22.98
C ASN A 228 -12.99 -41.82 -21.95
N SER A 229 -12.86 -40.54 -22.31
CA SER A 229 -12.50 -39.47 -21.38
C SER A 229 -13.75 -38.94 -20.68
N ALA A 230 -13.57 -38.45 -19.45
CA ALA A 230 -14.61 -37.67 -18.79
C ALA A 230 -14.69 -36.27 -19.43
N GLY A 231 -15.84 -35.64 -19.39
CA GLY A 231 -16.06 -34.29 -19.92
C GLY A 231 -17.04 -34.24 -21.07
N THR A 232 -17.09 -33.13 -21.81
CA THR A 232 -18.05 -32.91 -22.87
C THR A 232 -17.82 -33.89 -24.02
N GLY A 233 -18.80 -34.76 -24.29
CA GLY A 233 -18.75 -35.76 -25.36
C GLY A 233 -18.04 -37.06 -25.01
N GLY A 234 -17.47 -37.19 -23.80
CA GLY A 234 -16.83 -38.41 -23.30
C GLY A 234 -17.71 -39.17 -22.31
N THR A 235 -17.57 -40.49 -22.30
CA THR A 235 -18.28 -41.38 -21.35
C THR A 235 -17.38 -41.95 -20.26
N GLY A 236 -16.08 -41.70 -20.30
CA GLY A 236 -15.11 -42.16 -19.34
C GLY A 236 -15.10 -41.33 -18.06
N THR A 237 -14.36 -41.82 -17.09
CA THR A 237 -14.20 -41.19 -15.77
C THR A 237 -12.82 -40.52 -15.58
N THR A 238 -11.95 -40.60 -16.58
CA THR A 238 -10.58 -40.15 -16.49
C THR A 238 -10.26 -39.12 -17.56
N ILE A 239 -9.65 -38.04 -17.18
CA ILE A 239 -9.09 -37.03 -18.08
C ILE A 239 -7.58 -37.01 -17.84
N ASN A 240 -6.78 -37.23 -18.90
CA ASN A 240 -5.35 -37.12 -18.83
C ASN A 240 -4.91 -35.66 -18.91
N VAL A 241 -4.14 -35.23 -17.93
CA VAL A 241 -3.60 -33.87 -17.86
C VAL A 241 -2.07 -33.90 -17.93
N ALA A 242 -1.47 -32.84 -18.42
CA ALA A 242 -0.03 -32.75 -18.59
C ALA A 242 0.73 -32.68 -17.25
N SER A 243 0.10 -32.14 -16.22
CA SER A 243 0.68 -32.04 -14.88
C SER A 243 -0.41 -32.01 -13.81
N THR A 244 -0.15 -32.69 -12.71
CA THR A 244 -0.99 -32.64 -11.49
C THR A 244 -0.34 -31.79 -10.39
N THR A 245 0.77 -31.13 -10.68
CA THR A 245 1.47 -30.27 -9.71
C THR A 245 0.57 -29.14 -9.26
N GLY A 246 0.41 -28.95 -7.96
CA GLY A 246 -0.46 -27.94 -7.35
C GLY A 246 -1.90 -28.41 -7.10
N PHE A 247 -2.31 -29.56 -7.64
CA PHE A 247 -3.60 -30.15 -7.29
C PHE A 247 -3.46 -31.01 -6.03
N PRO A 248 -4.40 -30.94 -5.08
CA PRO A 248 -4.36 -31.78 -3.89
C PRO A 248 -4.45 -33.24 -4.28
N SER A 249 -3.64 -34.09 -3.63
CA SER A 249 -3.61 -35.53 -3.87
C SER A 249 -4.80 -36.28 -3.26
N THR A 250 -5.52 -35.61 -2.36
CA THR A 250 -6.69 -36.15 -1.65
C THR A 250 -7.82 -35.16 -1.65
N GLY A 251 -9.05 -35.63 -1.76
CA GLY A 251 -10.26 -34.80 -1.81
C GLY A 251 -10.86 -34.69 -3.19
N THR A 252 -11.92 -33.90 -3.32
CA THR A 252 -12.62 -33.67 -4.60
C THR A 252 -12.08 -32.41 -5.25
N ASN A 253 -11.50 -32.55 -6.42
CA ASN A 253 -11.08 -31.44 -7.26
C ASN A 253 -12.19 -31.14 -8.28
N PHE A 254 -12.60 -29.89 -8.35
CA PHE A 254 -13.57 -29.44 -9.35
C PHE A 254 -12.79 -28.87 -10.54
N ILE A 255 -13.16 -29.31 -11.74
CA ILE A 255 -12.63 -28.80 -13.01
C ILE A 255 -13.73 -27.93 -13.61
N GLN A 256 -13.41 -26.68 -13.92
CA GLN A 256 -14.25 -25.74 -14.67
C GLN A 256 -13.84 -25.68 -16.12
#